data_a989437dc88c00da25ae45900ae9eeb6
#
_entry.id   a989437dc88c00da25ae45900ae9eeb6
#
_cell.length_a   1.000
_cell.length_b   1.000
_cell.length_c   1.000
_cell.angle_alpha   90.00
_cell.angle_beta   90.00
_cell.angle_gamma   90.00
#
_symmetry.space_group_name_H-M   'P 1'
#
loop_
_entity.id
_entity.type
_entity.pdbx_description
1 polymer ?
#
loop_
_entity_poly.entity_id
_entity_poly.type
_entity_poly.pdbx_seq_one_letter_code
_entity_poly.pdbx_strand_id
1 'polypeptide(L)'
;MVKLADSVGDLYPQLNKELMFAGIMLHDLAKVIELSGVEETEYTTQGKLIGHINLIDGEIIQAAVELGIPVNKDDVTILRHVVLSHHGKREWGSPVLPQIMEAEVVHMVDIFDAKMIMMHTALQQTPEDDWSARLFGMDGRSFYNSPLI
;
A
#
# COMPACT_ATOMS: atom_id res chain seq x y z
N MET A 1 -1.59 -4.73 8.16
CA MET A 1 -2.62 -4.24 7.20
C MET A 1 -3.93 -5.04 7.23
N VAL A 2 -4.00 -6.36 6.91
CA VAL A 2 -5.27 -7.13 6.81
C VAL A 2 -6.11 -7.06 8.07
N LYS A 3 -5.53 -7.28 9.27
CA LYS A 3 -6.26 -7.17 10.55
C LYS A 3 -6.84 -5.77 10.79
N LEU A 4 -6.12 -4.72 10.39
CA LEU A 4 -6.61 -3.34 10.52
C LEU A 4 -7.80 -3.11 9.58
N ALA A 5 -7.70 -3.53 8.32
CA ALA A 5 -8.80 -3.43 7.37
C ALA A 5 -10.03 -4.26 7.81
N ASP A 6 -9.82 -5.42 8.40
CA ASP A 6 -10.90 -6.23 8.97
C ASP A 6 -11.64 -5.48 10.08
N SER A 7 -10.89 -4.88 11.01
CA SER A 7 -11.47 -4.05 12.08
C SER A 7 -12.23 -2.82 11.55
N VAL A 8 -11.69 -2.17 10.50
CA VAL A 8 -12.38 -1.07 9.82
C VAL A 8 -13.67 -1.57 9.17
N GLY A 9 -13.65 -2.74 8.51
CA GLY A 9 -14.83 -3.34 7.91
C GLY A 9 -15.91 -3.73 8.93
N ASP A 10 -15.52 -4.09 10.16
CA ASP A 10 -16.48 -4.33 11.25
C ASP A 10 -17.16 -3.03 11.72
N LEU A 11 -16.43 -1.91 11.70
CA LEU A 11 -16.98 -0.59 12.07
C LEU A 11 -17.86 0.02 10.97
N TYR A 12 -17.61 -0.34 9.70
CA TYR A 12 -18.30 0.20 8.54
C TYR A 12 -18.89 -0.93 7.68
N PRO A 13 -20.07 -1.48 8.04
CA PRO A 13 -20.66 -2.66 7.38
C PRO A 13 -21.00 -2.49 5.90
N GLN A 14 -21.00 -1.27 5.39
CA GLN A 14 -21.21 -0.97 3.98
C GLN A 14 -19.96 -1.27 3.11
N LEU A 15 -18.78 -1.50 3.72
CA LEU A 15 -17.56 -1.82 3.00
C LEU A 15 -17.53 -3.29 2.56
N ASN A 16 -17.04 -3.51 1.36
CA ASN A 16 -16.75 -4.85 0.86
C ASN A 16 -15.39 -5.32 1.39
N LYS A 17 -15.38 -6.13 2.45
CA LYS A 17 -14.15 -6.65 3.06
C LYS A 17 -13.31 -7.49 2.09
N GLU A 18 -13.94 -8.29 1.23
CA GLU A 18 -13.24 -9.14 0.27
C GLU A 18 -12.45 -8.30 -0.73
N LEU A 19 -13.03 -7.21 -1.22
CA LEU A 19 -12.37 -6.27 -2.11
C LEU A 19 -11.20 -5.56 -1.40
N MET A 20 -11.37 -5.13 -0.15
CA MET A 20 -10.29 -4.53 0.63
C MET A 20 -9.13 -5.50 0.85
N PHE A 21 -9.44 -6.77 1.18
CA PHE A 21 -8.41 -7.79 1.39
C PHE A 21 -7.67 -8.11 0.09
N ALA A 22 -8.39 -8.24 -1.02
CA ALA A 22 -7.78 -8.43 -2.34
C ALA A 22 -6.86 -7.24 -2.70
N GLY A 23 -7.33 -6.01 -2.50
CA GLY A 23 -6.52 -4.80 -2.69
C GLY A 23 -5.25 -4.80 -1.85
N ILE A 24 -5.35 -5.08 -0.55
CA ILE A 24 -4.20 -5.14 0.37
C ILE A 24 -3.21 -6.24 -0.02
N MET A 25 -3.67 -7.39 -0.48
CA MET A 25 -2.77 -8.47 -0.89
C MET A 25 -2.06 -8.17 -2.20
N LEU A 26 -2.69 -7.42 -3.10
CA LEU A 26 -2.18 -7.21 -4.46
C LEU A 26 -1.43 -5.88 -4.63
N HIS A 27 -1.75 -4.81 -3.87
CA HIS A 27 -1.25 -3.45 -4.15
C HIS A 27 0.27 -3.38 -4.38
N ASP A 28 1.03 -4.09 -3.58
CA ASP A 28 2.50 -4.10 -3.57
C ASP A 28 3.11 -5.40 -4.14
N LEU A 29 2.31 -6.35 -4.58
CA LEU A 29 2.80 -7.67 -5.00
C LEU A 29 3.79 -7.58 -6.16
N ALA A 30 3.60 -6.66 -7.10
CA ALA A 30 4.53 -6.47 -8.21
C ALA A 30 5.88 -5.85 -7.81
N LYS A 31 6.12 -5.51 -6.55
CA LYS A 31 7.46 -5.17 -6.06
C LYS A 31 8.44 -6.32 -6.22
N VAL A 32 7.98 -7.57 -6.29
CA VAL A 32 8.82 -8.73 -6.64
C VAL A 32 9.32 -8.71 -8.09
N ILE A 33 8.67 -7.95 -8.96
CA ILE A 33 9.09 -7.71 -10.36
C ILE A 33 9.87 -6.40 -10.46
N GLU A 34 9.42 -5.39 -9.70
CA GLU A 34 10.03 -4.05 -9.67
C GLU A 34 11.46 -4.08 -9.15
N LEU A 35 11.70 -4.90 -8.14
CA LEU A 35 12.96 -4.96 -7.39
C LEU A 35 13.67 -6.29 -7.65
N SER A 36 15.00 -6.27 -7.70
CA SER A 36 15.86 -7.45 -7.84
C SER A 36 16.86 -7.55 -6.71
N GLY A 37 17.27 -8.79 -6.42
CA GLY A 37 18.33 -9.07 -5.47
C GLY A 37 17.82 -9.31 -4.05
N VAL A 38 18.51 -10.20 -3.35
CA VAL A 38 18.22 -10.58 -1.96
C VAL A 38 19.13 -9.81 -0.99
N GLU A 39 20.35 -9.49 -1.41
CA GLU A 39 21.35 -8.81 -0.58
C GLU A 39 21.41 -7.30 -0.84
N GLU A 40 21.29 -6.88 -2.10
CA GLU A 40 21.18 -5.47 -2.50
C GLU A 40 19.94 -5.30 -3.35
N THR A 41 18.99 -4.53 -2.85
CA THR A 41 17.73 -4.28 -3.55
C THR A 41 17.95 -3.21 -4.62
N GLU A 42 17.93 -3.61 -5.89
CA GLU A 42 18.00 -2.72 -7.03
C GLU A 42 16.72 -2.73 -7.85
N TYR A 43 16.43 -1.63 -8.51
CA TYR A 43 15.32 -1.59 -9.46
C TYR A 43 15.66 -2.34 -10.74
N THR A 44 14.76 -3.23 -11.16
CA THR A 44 14.81 -3.84 -12.49
C THR A 44 14.55 -2.79 -13.59
N THR A 45 14.82 -3.12 -14.85
CA THR A 45 14.44 -2.25 -15.97
C THR A 45 12.93 -2.00 -16.01
N GLN A 46 12.12 -3.03 -15.77
CA GLN A 46 10.64 -2.89 -15.68
C GLN A 46 10.25 -2.01 -14.50
N GLY A 47 10.90 -2.18 -13.35
CA GLY A 47 10.66 -1.37 -12.17
C GLY A 47 10.91 0.11 -12.43
N LYS A 48 12.05 0.47 -13.07
CA LYS A 48 12.39 1.86 -13.38
C LYS A 48 11.48 2.49 -14.44
N LEU A 49 11.04 1.73 -15.43
CA LEU A 49 10.29 2.27 -16.57
C LEU A 49 8.77 2.22 -16.41
N ILE A 50 8.26 1.28 -15.61
CA ILE A 50 6.83 1.01 -15.51
C ILE A 50 6.31 1.25 -14.07
N GLY A 51 7.07 0.81 -13.06
CA GLY A 51 6.70 0.87 -11.66
C GLY A 51 5.68 -0.20 -11.23
N HIS A 52 5.73 -0.62 -9.95
CA HIS A 52 4.92 -1.73 -9.44
C HIS A 52 3.40 -1.54 -9.60
N ILE A 53 2.89 -0.31 -9.50
CA ILE A 53 1.45 -0.03 -9.65
C ILE A 53 0.94 -0.46 -11.03
N ASN A 54 1.66 -0.10 -12.09
CA ASN A 54 1.24 -0.46 -13.44
C ASN A 54 1.58 -1.94 -13.75
N LEU A 55 2.65 -2.47 -13.18
CA LEU A 55 3.00 -3.89 -13.32
C LEU A 55 1.91 -4.78 -12.74
N ILE A 56 1.44 -4.51 -11.52
CA ILE A 56 0.38 -5.31 -10.91
C ILE A 56 -0.96 -5.15 -11.64
N ASP A 57 -1.27 -4.00 -12.20
CA ASP A 57 -2.46 -3.83 -13.05
C ASP A 57 -2.38 -4.74 -14.28
N GLY A 58 -1.21 -4.86 -14.91
CA GLY A 58 -0.95 -5.79 -16.00
C GLY A 58 -1.16 -7.25 -15.59
N GLU A 59 -0.63 -7.66 -14.44
CA GLU A 59 -0.79 -9.01 -13.90
C GLU A 59 -2.27 -9.35 -13.60
N ILE A 60 -3.05 -8.41 -13.09
CA ILE A 60 -4.50 -8.60 -12.86
C ILE A 60 -5.23 -8.81 -14.19
N ILE A 61 -4.88 -8.04 -15.24
CA ILE A 61 -5.46 -8.21 -16.59
C ILE A 61 -5.12 -9.58 -17.13
N GLN A 62 -3.85 -10.00 -17.04
CA GLN A 62 -3.41 -11.30 -17.53
C GLN A 62 -4.13 -12.44 -16.80
N ALA A 63 -4.20 -12.38 -15.47
CA ALA A 63 -4.92 -13.37 -14.67
C ALA A 63 -6.41 -13.44 -15.04
N ALA A 64 -7.07 -12.32 -15.28
CA ALA A 64 -8.46 -12.30 -15.73
C ALA A 64 -8.63 -13.02 -17.06
N VAL A 65 -7.73 -12.77 -18.03
CA VAL A 65 -7.75 -13.45 -19.33
C VAL A 65 -7.53 -14.97 -19.19
N GLU A 66 -6.55 -15.38 -18.39
CA GLU A 66 -6.25 -16.80 -18.14
C GLU A 66 -7.42 -17.55 -17.48
N LEU A 67 -8.17 -16.86 -16.62
CA LEU A 67 -9.36 -17.38 -15.95
C LEU A 67 -10.63 -17.30 -16.81
N GLY A 68 -10.55 -16.74 -18.03
CA GLY A 68 -11.71 -16.53 -18.89
C GLY A 68 -12.70 -15.48 -18.38
N ILE A 69 -12.24 -14.57 -17.51
CA ILE A 69 -13.05 -13.48 -16.96
C ILE A 69 -12.92 -12.26 -17.90
N PRO A 70 -14.02 -11.64 -18.35
CA PRO A 70 -13.93 -10.43 -19.17
C PRO A 70 -13.22 -9.29 -18.42
N VAL A 71 -12.19 -8.73 -19.04
CA VAL A 71 -11.34 -7.67 -18.43
C VAL A 71 -12.15 -6.40 -18.09
N ASN A 72 -13.22 -6.15 -18.84
CA ASN A 72 -14.14 -5.03 -18.63
C ASN A 72 -15.30 -5.33 -17.67
N LYS A 73 -15.27 -6.49 -16.99
CA LYS A 73 -16.24 -6.79 -15.94
C LYS A 73 -16.05 -5.82 -14.77
N ASP A 74 -17.15 -5.37 -14.17
CA ASP A 74 -17.12 -4.38 -13.09
C ASP A 74 -16.23 -4.80 -11.92
N ASP A 75 -16.28 -6.05 -11.47
CA ASP A 75 -15.45 -6.56 -10.39
C ASP A 75 -13.94 -6.43 -10.70
N VAL A 76 -13.53 -6.73 -11.95
CA VAL A 76 -12.13 -6.59 -12.40
C VAL A 76 -11.76 -5.11 -12.45
N THR A 77 -12.64 -4.27 -12.98
CA THR A 77 -12.42 -2.82 -13.08
C THR A 77 -12.26 -2.20 -11.68
N ILE A 78 -13.12 -2.59 -10.73
CA ILE A 78 -13.09 -2.09 -9.36
C ILE A 78 -11.82 -2.55 -8.64
N LEU A 79 -11.43 -3.81 -8.76
CA LEU A 79 -10.17 -4.32 -8.17
C LEU A 79 -8.95 -3.58 -8.73
N ARG A 80 -8.89 -3.40 -10.05
CA ARG A 80 -7.84 -2.61 -10.70
C ARG A 80 -7.81 -1.17 -10.19
N HIS A 81 -9.00 -0.55 -10.00
CA HIS A 81 -9.08 0.79 -9.43
C HIS A 81 -8.47 0.87 -8.03
N VAL A 82 -8.78 -0.09 -7.14
CA VAL A 82 -8.19 -0.14 -5.79
C VAL A 82 -6.66 -0.17 -5.87
N VAL A 83 -6.12 -1.03 -6.72
CA VAL A 83 -4.66 -1.17 -6.88
C VAL A 83 -4.02 0.08 -7.52
N LEU A 84 -4.61 0.61 -8.59
CA LEU A 84 -4.09 1.80 -9.28
C LEU A 84 -4.12 3.07 -8.42
N SER A 85 -4.97 3.13 -7.41
CA SER A 85 -5.17 4.32 -6.58
C SER A 85 -4.55 4.22 -5.18
N HIS A 86 -3.90 3.09 -4.80
CA HIS A 86 -3.52 2.83 -3.42
C HIS A 86 -2.52 3.84 -2.82
N HIS A 87 -1.65 4.48 -3.60
CA HIS A 87 -0.83 5.57 -3.08
C HIS A 87 -1.64 6.84 -2.75
N GLY A 88 -2.90 6.96 -3.21
CA GLY A 88 -3.86 8.01 -2.86
C GLY A 88 -3.59 9.38 -3.47
N LYS A 89 -2.40 9.64 -3.99
CA LYS A 89 -2.02 10.92 -4.59
C LYS A 89 -1.25 10.71 -5.89
N ARG A 90 -1.48 11.61 -6.86
CA ARG A 90 -0.78 11.56 -8.15
C ARG A 90 0.71 11.81 -8.01
N GLU A 91 1.10 12.73 -7.14
CA GLU A 91 2.50 13.04 -6.83
C GLU A 91 3.24 11.87 -6.16
N TRP A 92 2.51 10.88 -5.64
CA TRP A 92 3.07 9.64 -5.09
C TRP A 92 3.02 8.47 -6.08
N GLY A 93 2.60 8.74 -7.33
CA GLY A 93 2.63 7.77 -8.43
C GLY A 93 1.31 7.07 -8.72
N SER A 94 0.20 7.38 -7.99
CA SER A 94 -1.10 6.85 -8.37
C SER A 94 -1.60 7.48 -9.66
N PRO A 95 -1.87 6.70 -10.74
CA PRO A 95 -2.42 7.25 -11.98
C PRO A 95 -3.82 7.83 -11.79
N VAL A 96 -4.58 7.34 -10.83
CA VAL A 96 -5.91 7.82 -10.44
C VAL A 96 -5.99 7.98 -8.92
N LEU A 97 -6.92 8.81 -8.45
CA LEU A 97 -7.21 8.94 -7.02
C LEU A 97 -8.24 7.90 -6.59
N PRO A 98 -8.28 7.48 -5.30
CA PRO A 98 -9.34 6.63 -4.78
C PRO A 98 -10.72 7.28 -5.00
N GLN A 99 -11.66 6.53 -5.59
CA GLN A 99 -13.02 7.00 -5.90
C GLN A 99 -14.11 6.07 -5.39
N ILE A 100 -13.73 5.03 -4.63
CA ILE A 100 -14.63 4.16 -3.89
C ILE A 100 -14.13 4.04 -2.45
N MET A 101 -15.02 3.70 -1.55
CA MET A 101 -14.70 3.65 -0.10
C MET A 101 -13.59 2.64 0.20
N GLU A 102 -13.63 1.48 -0.41
CA GLU A 102 -12.63 0.42 -0.21
C GLU A 102 -11.23 0.85 -0.68
N ALA A 103 -11.13 1.58 -1.79
CA ALA A 103 -9.86 2.11 -2.29
C ALA A 103 -9.27 3.15 -1.33
N GLU A 104 -10.12 4.02 -0.78
CA GLU A 104 -9.71 4.99 0.24
C GLU A 104 -9.24 4.30 1.52
N VAL A 105 -9.94 3.25 1.98
CA VAL A 105 -9.53 2.47 3.15
C VAL A 105 -8.20 1.77 2.91
N VAL A 106 -7.99 1.14 1.74
CA VAL A 106 -6.71 0.48 1.39
C VAL A 106 -5.57 1.50 1.42
N HIS A 107 -5.76 2.68 0.81
CA HIS A 107 -4.80 3.79 0.87
C HIS A 107 -4.47 4.22 2.31
N MET A 108 -5.51 4.44 3.13
CA MET A 108 -5.33 4.88 4.52
C MET A 108 -4.62 3.83 5.38
N VAL A 109 -4.97 2.56 5.19
CA VAL A 109 -4.35 1.43 5.91
C VAL A 109 -2.88 1.27 5.54
N ASP A 110 -2.53 1.43 4.26
CA ASP A 110 -1.15 1.37 3.78
C ASP A 110 -0.30 2.50 4.37
N ILE A 111 -0.74 3.75 4.27
CA ILE A 111 -0.05 4.89 4.89
C ILE A 111 0.05 4.74 6.40
N PHE A 112 -0.98 4.26 7.07
CA PHE A 112 -0.97 4.06 8.51
C PHE A 112 0.10 3.05 8.89
N ASP A 113 0.12 1.89 8.24
CA ASP A 113 1.08 0.81 8.50
C ASP A 113 2.53 1.29 8.27
N ALA A 114 2.79 1.93 7.13
CA ALA A 114 4.10 2.50 6.79
C ALA A 114 4.58 3.53 7.83
N LYS A 115 3.70 4.44 8.27
CA LYS A 115 4.02 5.43 9.30
C LYS A 115 4.31 4.79 10.66
N MET A 116 3.54 3.78 11.05
CA MET A 116 3.76 3.07 12.32
C MET A 116 5.09 2.34 12.30
N ILE A 117 5.47 1.70 11.20
CA ILE A 117 6.77 1.03 11.04
C ILE A 117 7.91 2.05 11.12
N MET A 118 7.82 3.17 10.40
CA MET A 118 8.84 4.23 10.45
C MET A 118 9.04 4.78 11.85
N MET A 119 7.96 5.10 12.56
CA MET A 119 8.04 5.59 13.94
C MET A 119 8.62 4.54 14.88
N HIS A 120 8.15 3.31 14.79
CA HIS A 120 8.65 2.21 15.63
C HIS A 120 10.15 2.00 15.44
N THR A 121 10.62 1.93 14.19
CA THR A 121 12.04 1.77 13.87
C THR A 121 12.89 2.91 14.41
N ALA A 122 12.41 4.15 14.30
CA ALA A 122 13.12 5.30 14.81
C ALA A 122 13.20 5.31 16.36
N LEU A 123 12.09 4.97 17.02
CA LEU A 123 12.03 4.92 18.48
C LEU A 123 12.85 3.77 19.06
N GLN A 124 12.99 2.64 18.36
CA GLN A 124 13.90 1.56 18.78
C GLN A 124 15.38 2.00 18.84
N GLN A 125 15.77 3.03 18.09
CA GLN A 125 17.12 3.58 18.06
C GLN A 125 17.27 4.82 18.94
N THR A 126 16.21 5.25 19.62
CA THR A 126 16.16 6.45 20.45
C THR A 126 16.19 6.06 21.92
N PRO A 127 17.06 6.63 22.76
CA PRO A 127 17.00 6.41 24.21
C PRO A 127 15.61 6.75 24.77
N GLU A 128 15.25 6.09 25.86
CA GLU A 128 14.06 6.44 26.63
C GLU A 128 14.18 7.90 27.12
N ASP A 129 13.06 8.60 27.15
CA ASP A 129 12.98 10.01 27.57
C ASP A 129 13.71 10.99 26.62
N ASP A 130 13.90 10.62 25.33
CA ASP A 130 14.58 11.45 24.33
C ASP A 130 13.77 11.51 23.02
N TRP A 131 14.22 12.32 22.08
CA TRP A 131 13.61 12.56 20.77
C TRP A 131 14.33 11.82 19.66
N SER A 132 13.59 11.20 18.75
CA SER A 132 14.15 10.57 17.58
C SER A 132 14.81 11.59 16.63
N ALA A 133 15.66 11.10 15.72
CA ALA A 133 16.04 11.86 14.54
C ALA A 133 14.80 12.27 13.72
N ARG A 134 14.96 13.31 12.88
CA ARG A 134 13.90 13.77 11.99
C ARG A 134 13.59 12.72 10.90
N LEU A 135 12.34 12.36 10.76
CA LEU A 135 11.87 11.40 9.75
C LEU A 135 11.33 12.16 8.53
N PHE A 136 12.03 12.09 7.41
CA PHE A 136 11.62 12.76 6.17
C PHE A 136 10.23 12.27 5.69
N GLY A 137 9.95 10.97 5.77
CA GLY A 137 8.64 10.39 5.44
C GLY A 137 7.50 10.80 6.40
N MET A 138 7.80 11.57 7.44
CA MET A 138 6.87 12.09 8.45
C MET A 138 6.94 13.62 8.54
N ASP A 139 7.08 14.29 7.41
CA ASP A 139 7.16 15.77 7.31
C ASP A 139 8.32 16.37 8.11
N GLY A 140 9.41 15.63 8.27
CA GLY A 140 10.59 16.06 9.05
C GLY A 140 10.36 16.15 10.56
N ARG A 141 9.32 15.50 11.08
CA ARG A 141 9.03 15.47 12.53
C ARG A 141 9.97 14.52 13.26
N SER A 142 10.26 14.84 14.53
CA SER A 142 10.84 13.94 15.52
C SER A 142 9.76 13.41 16.44
N PHE A 143 9.97 12.25 17.01
CA PHE A 143 9.04 11.57 17.91
C PHE A 143 9.72 11.33 19.27
N TYR A 144 8.98 11.58 20.33
CA TYR A 144 9.44 11.39 21.68
C TYR A 144 9.29 9.94 22.11
N ASN A 145 10.37 9.33 22.62
CA ASN A 145 10.35 7.98 23.18
C ASN A 145 9.92 8.05 24.66
N SER A 146 8.63 7.91 24.88
CA SER A 146 8.01 8.03 26.20
C SER A 146 8.38 6.85 27.11
N PRO A 147 8.81 7.09 28.35
CA PRO A 147 9.02 6.01 29.32
C PRO A 147 7.71 5.37 29.83
N LEU A 148 6.56 5.88 29.38
CA LEU A 148 5.24 5.38 29.80
C LEU A 148 4.67 4.30 28.89
N ILE A 149 5.43 3.86 27.87
CA ILE A 149 4.95 2.90 26.84
C ILE A 149 5.81 1.65 26.88
#